data_a925c2c434d660fce95b5a3579296f79
#
_entry.id   a925c2c434d660fce95b5a3579296f79
#
_cell.length_a   1.000
_cell.length_b   1.000
_cell.length_c   1.000
_cell.angle_alpha   90.00
_cell.angle_beta   90.00
_cell.angle_gamma   90.00
#
_symmetry.space_group_name_H-M   'P 1'
#
loop_
_entity.id
_entity.type
_entity.pdbx_description
1 polymer ?
#
loop_
_entity_poly.entity_id
_entity_poly.type
_entity_poly.pdbx_seq_one_letter_code
_entity_poly.pdbx_strand_id
1 'polypeptide(L)'
;MFERNKGSIYAIYNRALREEPGLQGKVVLKLTISPSGNVTDVRIESSELKTPELESKLLARIRQFDFGAKDVDQMVVTWPVDFLPS
;
A
#
# COMPACT_ATOMS: atom_id res chain seq x y z
N MET A 1 -5.55 3.46 -11.80
CA MET A 1 -4.68 4.17 -10.85
C MET A 1 -4.03 3.23 -9.86
N PHE A 2 -4.83 2.49 -9.08
CA PHE A 2 -4.24 1.53 -8.15
C PHE A 2 -3.43 0.45 -8.86
N GLU A 3 -3.88 0.02 -10.03
CA GLU A 3 -3.18 -1.01 -10.79
C GLU A 3 -1.79 -0.58 -11.23
N ARG A 4 -1.61 0.69 -11.54
CA ARG A 4 -0.31 1.23 -11.96
C ARG A 4 0.70 1.17 -10.81
N ASN A 5 0.25 1.41 -9.59
CA ASN A 5 1.10 1.45 -8.42
C ASN A 5 1.18 0.10 -7.68
N LYS A 6 0.29 -0.80 -8.01
CA LYS A 6 0.20 -2.12 -7.37
C LYS A 6 1.46 -2.94 -7.55
N GLY A 7 2.08 -2.85 -8.73
CA GLY A 7 3.32 -3.58 -9.00
C GLY A 7 4.45 -3.23 -8.04
N SER A 8 4.53 -1.95 -7.63
CA SER A 8 5.55 -1.51 -6.67
C SER A 8 5.36 -2.17 -5.31
N ILE A 9 4.11 -2.30 -4.88
CA ILE A 9 3.77 -2.93 -3.61
C ILE A 9 4.11 -4.41 -3.64
N TYR A 10 3.76 -5.10 -4.72
CA TYR A 10 4.06 -6.51 -4.86
C TYR A 10 5.55 -6.78 -4.98
N ALA A 11 6.31 -5.86 -5.57
CA ALA A 11 7.77 -5.98 -5.62
C ALA A 11 8.37 -5.96 -4.22
N ILE A 12 7.87 -5.10 -3.35
CA ILE A 12 8.32 -5.03 -1.96
C ILE A 12 7.97 -6.33 -1.22
N TYR A 13 6.77 -6.83 -1.44
CA TYR A 13 6.33 -8.08 -0.85
C TYR A 13 7.18 -9.26 -1.32
N ASN A 14 7.42 -9.35 -2.62
CA ASN A 14 8.23 -10.45 -3.20
C ASN A 14 9.65 -10.44 -2.65
N ARG A 15 10.19 -9.26 -2.41
CA ARG A 15 11.51 -9.12 -1.82
C ARG A 15 11.52 -9.66 -0.39
N ALA A 16 10.48 -9.37 0.38
CA ALA A 16 10.33 -9.86 1.74
C ALA A 16 10.16 -11.37 1.78
N LEU A 17 9.50 -11.96 0.77
CA LEU A 17 9.32 -13.40 0.68
C LEU A 17 10.62 -14.17 0.57
N ARG A 18 11.67 -13.54 0.07
CA ARG A 18 12.98 -14.19 -0.01
C ARG A 18 13.56 -14.45 1.37
N GLU A 19 13.26 -13.57 2.31
CA GLU A 19 13.72 -13.70 3.69
C GLU A 19 12.74 -14.51 4.53
N GLU A 20 11.45 -14.36 4.27
CA GLU A 20 10.39 -15.07 4.99
C GLU A 20 9.42 -15.71 4.00
N PRO A 21 9.72 -16.93 3.53
CA PRO A 21 8.88 -17.59 2.51
C PRO A 21 7.44 -17.86 2.92
N GLY A 22 7.17 -17.91 4.22
CA GLY A 22 5.82 -18.14 4.72
C GLY A 22 4.98 -16.87 4.87
N LEU A 23 5.52 -15.74 4.45
CA LEU A 23 4.85 -14.45 4.62
C LEU A 23 3.63 -14.36 3.70
N GLN A 24 2.46 -14.25 4.29
CA GLN A 24 1.21 -14.11 3.55
C GLN A 24 0.15 -13.49 4.44
N GLY A 25 -0.84 -12.87 3.83
CA GLY A 25 -1.95 -12.32 4.58
C GLY A 25 -2.57 -11.12 3.90
N LYS A 26 -3.66 -10.66 4.48
CA LYS A 26 -4.39 -9.50 3.98
C LYS A 26 -3.99 -8.26 4.76
N VAL A 27 -3.74 -7.18 4.03
CA VAL A 27 -3.46 -5.88 4.61
C VAL A 27 -4.52 -4.90 4.11
N VAL A 28 -5.18 -4.22 5.02
CA VAL A 28 -6.15 -3.19 4.66
C VAL A 28 -5.51 -1.84 4.93
N LEU A 29 -5.39 -1.05 3.88
CA LEU A 29 -4.76 0.28 3.93
C LEU A 29 -5.82 1.34 3.82
N LYS A 30 -5.61 2.44 4.53
CA LYS A 30 -6.46 3.62 4.45
C LYS A 30 -5.60 4.79 3.99
N LEU A 31 -5.92 5.33 2.83
CA LEU A 31 -5.16 6.42 2.22
C LEU A 31 -6.00 7.67 2.16
N THR A 32 -5.37 8.81 2.44
CA THR A 32 -5.97 10.12 2.22
C THR A 32 -5.26 10.75 1.04
N ILE A 33 -6.02 11.05 -0.01
CA ILE A 33 -5.47 11.58 -1.27
C ILE A 33 -5.97 13.01 -1.43
N SER A 34 -5.02 13.94 -1.63
CA SER A 34 -5.35 15.34 -1.84
C SER A 34 -5.89 15.56 -3.26
N PRO A 35 -6.53 16.70 -3.52
CA PRO A 35 -6.99 17.02 -4.89
C PRO A 35 -5.86 17.03 -5.92
N SER A 36 -4.63 17.28 -5.50
CA SER A 36 -3.47 17.25 -6.39
C SER A 36 -3.02 15.83 -6.73
N GLY A 37 -3.61 14.81 -6.11
CA GLY A 37 -3.29 13.41 -6.37
C GLY A 37 -2.22 12.83 -5.46
N ASN A 38 -1.71 13.60 -4.53
CA ASN A 38 -0.70 13.14 -3.59
C ASN A 38 -1.32 12.44 -2.39
N VAL A 39 -0.62 11.42 -1.89
CA VAL A 39 -1.04 10.76 -0.66
C VAL A 39 -0.55 11.60 0.51
N THR A 40 -1.48 12.20 1.26
CA THR A 40 -1.17 13.05 2.40
C THR A 40 -1.12 12.29 3.71
N ASP A 41 -1.79 11.12 3.74
CA ASP A 41 -1.77 10.25 4.91
C ASP A 41 -2.00 8.82 4.44
N VAL A 42 -1.37 7.88 5.13
CA VAL A 42 -1.58 6.46 4.86
C VAL A 42 -1.46 5.70 6.18
N ARG A 43 -2.39 4.81 6.41
CA ARG A 43 -2.43 4.00 7.63
C ARG A 43 -2.76 2.57 7.31
N ILE A 44 -2.31 1.67 8.16
CA ILE A 44 -2.70 0.27 8.10
C ILE A 44 -3.87 0.08 9.06
N GLU A 45 -5.05 -0.18 8.50
CA GLU A 45 -6.25 -0.44 9.31
C GLU A 45 -6.19 -1.82 9.95
N SER A 46 -5.71 -2.80 9.18
CA SER A 46 -5.48 -4.13 9.69
C SER A 46 -4.41 -4.81 8.86
N SER A 47 -3.70 -5.74 9.48
CA SER A 47 -2.64 -6.46 8.79
C SER A 47 -2.49 -7.85 9.38
N GLU A 48 -2.50 -8.85 8.52
CA GLU A 48 -2.24 -10.23 8.93
C GLU A 48 -0.76 -10.59 8.81
N LEU A 49 0.03 -9.71 8.19
CA LEU A 49 1.46 -9.97 7.99
C LEU A 49 2.26 -9.90 9.27
N LYS A 50 1.91 -8.97 10.16
CA LYS A 50 2.58 -8.77 11.45
C LYS A 50 4.09 -8.60 11.33
N THR A 51 4.54 -8.00 10.24
CA THR A 51 5.96 -7.75 9.97
C THR A 51 6.18 -6.25 9.91
N PRO A 52 6.59 -5.60 11.00
CA PRO A 52 6.72 -4.14 11.05
C PRO A 52 7.65 -3.56 9.98
N GLU A 53 8.74 -4.25 9.66
CA GLU A 53 9.65 -3.80 8.62
C GLU A 53 8.97 -3.69 7.26
N LEU A 54 8.24 -4.73 6.89
CA LEU A 54 7.53 -4.76 5.63
C LEU A 54 6.44 -3.69 5.61
N GLU A 55 5.70 -3.56 6.70
CA GLU A 55 4.66 -2.55 6.81
C GLU A 55 5.22 -1.16 6.64
N SER A 56 6.37 -0.86 7.26
CA SER A 56 7.04 0.43 7.12
C SER A 56 7.44 0.71 5.69
N LYS A 57 7.97 -0.29 5.00
CA LYS A 57 8.37 -0.16 3.60
C LYS A 57 7.17 0.11 2.70
N LEU A 58 6.06 -0.59 2.96
CA LEU A 58 4.82 -0.38 2.21
C LEU A 58 4.30 1.03 2.40
N LEU A 59 4.26 1.51 3.63
CA LEU A 59 3.79 2.86 3.92
C LEU A 59 4.67 3.91 3.25
N ALA A 60 5.97 3.75 3.32
CA ALA A 60 6.91 4.69 2.70
C ALA A 60 6.71 4.74 1.19
N ARG A 61 6.49 3.60 0.56
CA ARG A 61 6.28 3.55 -0.89
C ARG A 61 4.95 4.16 -1.29
N ILE A 62 3.90 3.87 -0.54
CA ILE A 62 2.56 4.39 -0.84
C ILE A 62 2.52 5.91 -0.72
N ARG A 63 3.27 6.49 0.20
CA ARG A 63 3.36 7.95 0.35
C ARG A 63 3.91 8.62 -0.90
N GLN A 64 4.65 7.91 -1.73
CA GLN A 64 5.21 8.44 -2.97
C GLN A 64 4.29 8.27 -4.16
N PHE A 65 3.13 7.64 -3.97
CA PHE A 65 2.18 7.43 -5.05
C PHE A 65 1.58 8.76 -5.50
N ASP A 66 1.38 8.88 -6.80
CA ASP A 66 0.71 10.03 -7.41
C ASP A 66 -0.46 9.51 -8.23
N PHE A 67 -1.66 9.87 -7.84
CA PHE A 67 -2.87 9.43 -8.52
C PHE A 67 -3.38 10.44 -9.54
N GLY A 68 -2.64 11.52 -9.74
CA GLY A 68 -3.01 12.57 -10.68
C GLY A 68 -4.01 13.54 -10.07
N ALA A 69 -3.88 14.81 -10.48
CA ALA A 69 -4.78 15.85 -9.99
C ALA A 69 -6.21 15.59 -10.47
N LYS A 70 -7.19 15.85 -9.60
CA LYS A 70 -8.60 15.70 -9.92
C LYS A 70 -9.37 16.89 -9.40
N ASP A 71 -10.46 17.19 -10.09
CA ASP A 71 -11.33 18.30 -9.72
C ASP A 71 -12.33 17.83 -8.65
N VAL A 72 -11.80 17.34 -7.53
CA VAL A 72 -12.58 16.86 -6.40
C VAL A 72 -11.87 17.24 -5.12
N ASP A 73 -12.62 17.19 -4.03
CA ASP A 73 -12.05 17.40 -2.71
C ASP A 73 -11.18 16.21 -2.30
N GLN A 74 -10.53 16.37 -1.14
CA GLN A 74 -9.75 15.30 -0.55
C GLN A 74 -10.56 14.00 -0.47
N MET A 75 -9.92 12.90 -0.85
CA MET A 75 -10.55 11.57 -0.82
C MET A 75 -9.90 10.68 0.22
N VAL A 76 -10.72 9.88 0.88
CA VAL A 76 -10.23 8.80 1.75
C VAL A 76 -10.60 7.48 1.10
N VAL A 77 -9.60 6.65 0.86
CA VAL A 77 -9.77 5.37 0.18
C VAL A 77 -9.32 4.25 1.08
N THR A 78 -10.16 3.23 1.21
CA THR A 78 -9.79 1.98 1.90
C THR A 78 -9.39 0.97 0.84
N TRP A 79 -8.18 0.46 0.93
CA TRP A 79 -7.62 -0.44 -0.07
C TRP A 79 -7.20 -1.76 0.54
N PRO A 80 -7.98 -2.81 0.35
CA PRO A 80 -7.59 -4.15 0.81
C PRO A 80 -6.62 -4.76 -0.19
N VAL A 81 -5.51 -5.27 0.31
CA VAL A 81 -4.50 -5.93 -0.52
C VAL A 81 -4.24 -7.32 0.04
N ASP A 82 -4.41 -8.33 -0.79
CA ASP A 82 -4.10 -9.70 -0.42
C ASP A 82 -2.71 -10.05 -0.90
N PHE A 83 -1.81 -10.33 0.03
CA PHE A 83 -0.47 -10.79 -0.27
C PHE A 83 -0.42 -12.30 -0.17
N LEU A 84 -0.28 -12.94 -1.32
CA LEU A 84 -0.23 -14.40 -1.40
C LEU A 84 1.02 -14.81 -2.17
N PRO A 85 1.75 -15.82 -1.69
CA PRO A 85 2.89 -16.36 -2.43
C PRO A 85 2.40 -16.95 -3.75
N SER A 86 3.11 -16.68 -4.81
CA SER A 86 2.76 -17.22 -6.12
C SER A 86 3.48 -18.54 -6.39
#